data_cf5291ac0b28a755e5396bbd4a41756a
#
_entry.id   cf5291ac0b28a755e5396bbd4a41756a
#
_cell.length_a   1.000
_cell.length_b   1.000
_cell.length_c   1.000
_cell.angle_alpha   90.00
_cell.angle_beta   90.00
_cell.angle_gamma   90.00
#
_symmetry.space_group_name_H-M   'P 1'
#
loop_
_entity.id
_entity.type
_entity.pdbx_description
1 polymer ?
#
loop_
_entity_poly.entity_id
_entity_poly.type
_entity_poly.pdbx_seq_one_letter_code
_entity_poly.pdbx_strand_id
1 'polypeptide(L)'
;DRFYHKPRIDLETLGDLLDGNIIAITGHLGSTLANRIVVKDEISDSWKKDATNQISQLQNMIGKDNVFLEAQLIDQIANPVQVELTNNIRSLGQSTKTKVICTPDAHYAKQEDAVDQRILLCNNMRTTLSAVNHKLQNNIEVGLSCFFNSDKYYIPSSEEMHDLHTEEEIENTAFVDQLCEEYNILS
;
A
#
# COMPACT_ATOMS: atom_id res chain seq x y z
N ASP A 1 -4.58 28.28 7.46
CA ASP A 1 -5.47 27.77 6.42
C ASP A 1 -4.71 26.78 5.56
N ARG A 2 -4.88 25.47 5.85
CA ARG A 2 -4.16 24.37 5.17
C ARG A 2 -5.05 23.66 4.12
N PHE A 3 -6.07 24.36 3.68
CA PHE A 3 -7.01 23.88 2.67
C PHE A 3 -6.83 24.67 1.36
N TYR A 4 -6.32 23.98 0.34
CA TYR A 4 -6.33 24.49 -1.03
C TYR A 4 -6.72 23.33 -1.95
N HIS A 5 -7.95 23.32 -2.43
CA HIS A 5 -8.62 22.25 -3.17
C HIS A 5 -8.72 20.91 -2.44
N LYS A 6 -7.68 20.52 -1.69
CA LYS A 6 -7.66 19.31 -0.85
C LYS A 6 -7.08 19.65 0.52
N PRO A 7 -7.64 19.11 1.60
CA PRO A 7 -7.04 19.27 2.93
C PRO A 7 -5.64 18.65 2.94
N ARG A 8 -4.70 19.36 3.57
CA ARG A 8 -3.31 18.90 3.73
C ARG A 8 -2.85 19.22 5.14
N ILE A 9 -2.05 18.34 5.71
CA ILE A 9 -1.41 18.51 7.00
C ILE A 9 0.07 18.12 6.86
N ASP A 10 0.94 18.83 7.54
CA ASP A 10 2.34 18.42 7.71
C ASP A 10 2.49 17.48 8.91
N LEU A 11 3.59 16.74 8.94
CA LEU A 11 3.83 15.74 9.99
C LEU A 11 3.96 16.36 11.39
N GLU A 12 4.52 17.55 11.51
CA GLU A 12 4.66 18.26 12.79
C GLU A 12 3.29 18.57 13.39
N THR A 13 2.42 19.21 12.60
CA THR A 13 1.04 19.49 13.04
C THR A 13 0.24 18.24 13.28
N LEU A 14 0.45 17.19 12.48
CA LEU A 14 -0.21 15.90 12.72
C LEU A 14 0.22 15.35 14.08
N GLY A 15 1.52 15.35 14.38
CA GLY A 15 2.06 14.90 15.67
C GLY A 15 1.47 15.64 16.87
N ASP A 16 1.32 16.97 16.75
CA ASP A 16 0.72 17.82 17.81
C ASP A 16 -0.77 17.50 18.08
N LEU A 17 -1.46 16.96 17.09
CA LEU A 17 -2.90 16.62 17.18
C LEU A 17 -3.15 15.19 17.63
N LEU A 18 -2.13 14.34 17.62
CA LEU A 18 -2.26 12.94 17.99
C LEU A 18 -2.10 12.75 19.49
N ASP A 19 -3.00 12.02 20.09
CA ASP A 19 -3.03 11.70 21.53
C ASP A 19 -2.72 10.22 21.84
N GLY A 20 -2.10 9.51 20.90
CA GLY A 20 -1.73 8.11 21.04
C GLY A 20 -2.81 7.09 20.57
N ASN A 21 -3.96 7.56 20.11
CA ASN A 21 -5.08 6.71 19.66
C ASN A 21 -5.08 6.46 18.14
N ILE A 22 -3.91 6.49 17.51
CA ILE A 22 -3.76 6.31 16.06
C ILE A 22 -2.74 5.24 15.75
N ILE A 23 -3.06 4.40 14.79
CA ILE A 23 -2.18 3.43 14.16
C ILE A 23 -1.79 3.97 12.78
N ALA A 24 -0.49 3.95 12.45
CA ALA A 24 0.00 4.27 11.12
C ALA A 24 0.43 3.02 10.38
N ILE A 25 -0.11 2.86 9.19
CA ILE A 25 0.29 1.85 8.21
C ILE A 25 0.98 2.57 7.06
N THR A 26 2.13 2.08 6.61
CA THR A 26 3.00 2.82 5.68
C THR A 26 2.49 2.91 4.24
N GLY A 27 1.47 2.15 3.90
CA GLY A 27 0.81 2.22 2.59
C GLY A 27 1.53 1.45 1.48
N HIS A 28 0.91 1.45 0.32
CA HIS A 28 1.26 0.68 -0.88
C HIS A 28 2.38 1.32 -1.73
N LEU A 29 2.60 0.82 -2.95
CA LEU A 29 3.63 1.26 -3.91
C LEU A 29 3.61 2.79 -4.19
N GLY A 30 2.43 3.44 -4.13
CA GLY A 30 2.30 4.90 -4.25
C GLY A 30 2.58 5.69 -2.97
N SER A 31 2.95 5.06 -1.87
CA SER A 31 3.16 5.71 -0.58
C SER A 31 4.46 6.50 -0.52
N THR A 32 4.56 7.38 0.47
CA THR A 32 5.80 8.15 0.72
C THR A 32 6.98 7.26 1.10
N LEU A 33 6.74 6.13 1.77
CA LEU A 33 7.78 5.17 2.10
C LEU A 33 8.24 4.43 0.84
N ALA A 34 7.31 3.91 0.04
CA ALA A 34 7.63 3.22 -1.21
C ALA A 34 8.43 4.11 -2.16
N ASN A 35 8.08 5.39 -2.29
CA ASN A 35 8.79 6.36 -3.13
C ASN A 35 10.23 6.68 -2.66
N ARG A 36 10.61 6.29 -1.44
CA ARG A 36 12.01 6.36 -0.98
C ARG A 36 12.80 5.10 -1.34
N ILE A 37 12.11 3.98 -1.45
CA ILE A 37 12.70 2.68 -1.76
C ILE A 37 12.80 2.51 -3.27
N VAL A 38 11.71 2.81 -3.99
CA VAL A 38 11.60 2.66 -5.45
C VAL A 38 11.59 4.04 -6.11
N VAL A 39 12.53 4.25 -7.03
CA VAL A 39 12.65 5.47 -7.84
C VAL A 39 12.72 5.07 -9.30
N LYS A 40 11.75 5.48 -10.12
CA LYS A 40 11.65 5.11 -11.55
C LYS A 40 11.71 3.60 -11.79
N ASP A 41 10.92 2.85 -11.02
CA ASP A 41 10.81 1.39 -11.05
C ASP A 41 12.11 0.62 -10.70
N GLU A 42 13.09 1.30 -10.10
CA GLU A 42 14.33 0.71 -9.60
C GLU A 42 14.51 0.98 -8.10
N ILE A 43 15.23 0.09 -7.42
CA ILE A 43 15.57 0.28 -6.00
C ILE A 43 16.66 1.35 -5.87
N SER A 44 16.41 2.38 -5.08
CA SER A 44 17.36 3.47 -4.81
C SER A 44 18.54 2.99 -3.96
N ASP A 45 19.77 3.35 -4.31
CA ASP A 45 20.98 2.99 -3.53
C ASP A 45 20.94 3.51 -2.08
N SER A 46 20.30 4.64 -1.83
CA SER A 46 20.19 5.28 -0.49
C SER A 46 18.95 4.88 0.29
N TRP A 47 18.08 4.03 -0.28
CA TRP A 47 16.75 3.76 0.24
C TRP A 47 16.72 3.42 1.74
N LYS A 48 17.68 2.62 2.18
CA LYS A 48 17.68 2.09 3.56
C LYS A 48 17.78 3.20 4.61
N LYS A 49 18.64 4.19 4.37
CA LYS A 49 18.81 5.34 5.25
C LYS A 49 17.55 6.20 5.27
N ASP A 50 17.01 6.52 4.11
CA ASP A 50 15.88 7.42 3.96
C ASP A 50 14.59 6.79 4.52
N ALA A 51 14.38 5.49 4.25
CA ALA A 51 13.27 4.73 4.80
C ALA A 51 13.38 4.58 6.33
N THR A 52 14.56 4.25 6.86
CA THR A 52 14.77 4.14 8.32
C THR A 52 14.49 5.48 9.02
N ASN A 53 14.94 6.60 8.45
CA ASN A 53 14.66 7.93 9.00
C ASN A 53 13.16 8.23 9.04
N GLN A 54 12.43 7.88 7.97
CA GLN A 54 10.97 8.09 7.93
C GLN A 54 10.26 7.25 8.98
N ILE A 55 10.62 5.97 9.14
CA ILE A 55 10.03 5.12 10.17
C ILE A 55 10.33 5.65 11.58
N SER A 56 11.56 6.08 11.82
CA SER A 56 11.93 6.67 13.11
C SER A 56 11.14 7.95 13.43
N GLN A 57 10.88 8.79 12.42
CA GLN A 57 10.04 9.97 12.59
C GLN A 57 8.59 9.60 12.95
N LEU A 58 7.99 8.63 12.25
CA LEU A 58 6.65 8.14 12.56
C LEU A 58 6.58 7.53 13.96
N GLN A 59 7.55 6.68 14.33
CA GLN A 59 7.60 6.06 15.65
C GLN A 59 7.76 7.07 16.79
N ASN A 60 8.53 8.13 16.57
CA ASN A 60 8.67 9.20 17.58
C ASN A 60 7.40 10.03 17.73
N MET A 61 6.60 10.15 16.67
CA MET A 61 5.39 10.96 16.65
C MET A 61 4.17 10.24 17.23
N ILE A 62 3.98 8.96 16.87
CA ILE A 62 2.76 8.21 17.21
C ILE A 62 2.98 7.01 18.14
N GLY A 63 4.22 6.77 18.53
CA GLY A 63 4.60 5.61 19.33
C GLY A 63 5.09 4.45 18.48
N LYS A 64 6.08 3.73 19.02
CA LYS A 64 6.77 2.66 18.28
C LYS A 64 5.86 1.49 17.96
N ASP A 65 4.96 1.14 18.86
CA ASP A 65 4.08 -0.01 18.73
C ASP A 65 2.85 0.27 17.86
N ASN A 66 2.65 1.53 17.46
CA ASN A 66 1.55 2.00 16.63
C ASN A 66 1.94 2.20 15.15
N VAL A 67 3.18 1.87 14.76
CA VAL A 67 3.66 1.96 13.37
C VAL A 67 3.84 0.58 12.79
N PHE A 68 3.22 0.33 11.64
CA PHE A 68 3.30 -0.93 10.91
C PHE A 68 3.77 -0.68 9.48
N LEU A 69 4.67 -1.53 9.01
CA LEU A 69 5.07 -1.59 7.61
C LEU A 69 4.06 -2.44 6.84
N GLU A 70 3.76 -2.06 5.61
CA GLU A 70 2.78 -2.75 4.80
C GLU A 70 3.44 -3.50 3.64
N ALA A 71 3.27 -4.81 3.61
CA ALA A 71 3.64 -5.68 2.51
C ALA A 71 2.39 -5.94 1.64
N GLN A 72 2.51 -5.67 0.35
CA GLN A 72 1.47 -5.99 -0.64
C GLN A 72 2.06 -6.87 -1.73
N LEU A 73 1.55 -8.08 -1.85
CA LEU A 73 1.86 -8.97 -2.96
C LEU A 73 0.52 -9.41 -3.57
N ILE A 74 0.25 -8.93 -4.79
CA ILE A 74 -1.02 -9.18 -5.46
C ILE A 74 -0.78 -10.05 -6.68
N ASP A 75 0.00 -9.56 -7.63
CA ASP A 75 0.37 -10.27 -8.84
C ASP A 75 1.88 -10.10 -9.10
N GLN A 76 2.64 -11.10 -8.66
CA GLN A 76 4.10 -11.06 -8.73
C GLN A 76 4.64 -11.05 -10.17
N ILE A 77 3.86 -11.57 -11.13
CA ILE A 77 4.24 -11.62 -12.54
C ILE A 77 3.95 -10.26 -13.21
N ALA A 78 2.76 -9.73 -12.98
CA ALA A 78 2.36 -8.45 -13.56
C ALA A 78 3.07 -7.24 -12.92
N ASN A 79 3.48 -7.36 -11.65
CA ASN A 79 4.07 -6.28 -10.87
C ASN A 79 5.38 -6.70 -10.16
N PRO A 80 6.47 -7.00 -10.88
CA PRO A 80 7.72 -7.49 -10.29
C PRO A 80 8.36 -6.47 -9.32
N VAL A 81 8.21 -5.16 -9.55
CA VAL A 81 8.71 -4.12 -8.65
C VAL A 81 8.08 -4.18 -7.27
N GLN A 82 6.84 -4.66 -7.17
CA GLN A 82 6.14 -4.85 -5.90
C GLN A 82 6.77 -5.98 -5.06
N VAL A 83 7.30 -7.01 -5.72
CA VAL A 83 8.05 -8.09 -5.06
C VAL A 83 9.33 -7.55 -4.43
N GLU A 84 10.08 -6.75 -5.19
CA GLU A 84 11.32 -6.13 -4.70
C GLU A 84 11.04 -5.14 -3.56
N LEU A 85 10.01 -4.31 -3.70
CA LEU A 85 9.57 -3.41 -2.65
C LEU A 85 9.23 -4.17 -1.36
N THR A 86 8.43 -5.23 -1.46
CA THR A 86 8.04 -6.05 -0.30
C THR A 86 9.24 -6.69 0.39
N ASN A 87 10.22 -7.21 -0.36
CA ASN A 87 11.44 -7.75 0.21
C ASN A 87 12.27 -6.68 0.96
N ASN A 88 12.32 -5.46 0.43
CA ASN A 88 12.98 -4.34 1.11
C ASN A 88 12.21 -3.88 2.36
N ILE A 89 10.89 -3.88 2.32
CA ILE A 89 10.02 -3.62 3.49
C ILE A 89 10.26 -4.66 4.58
N ARG A 90 10.34 -5.94 4.26
CA ARG A 90 10.70 -7.02 5.20
C ARG A 90 12.07 -6.78 5.85
N SER A 91 13.08 -6.44 5.03
CA SER A 91 14.42 -6.09 5.53
C SER A 91 14.41 -4.84 6.42
N LEU A 92 13.60 -3.84 6.08
CA LEU A 92 13.40 -2.64 6.89
C LEU A 92 12.75 -2.98 8.24
N GLY A 93 11.72 -3.80 8.24
CA GLY A 93 11.04 -4.29 9.45
C GLY A 93 12.01 -4.95 10.42
N GLN A 94 12.84 -5.86 9.93
CA GLN A 94 13.89 -6.51 10.72
C GLN A 94 14.88 -5.51 11.31
N SER A 95 15.36 -4.55 10.49
CA SER A 95 16.39 -3.59 10.92
C SER A 95 15.87 -2.53 11.90
N THR A 96 14.60 -2.12 11.78
CA THR A 96 13.95 -1.11 12.63
C THR A 96 13.15 -1.72 13.77
N LYS A 97 13.01 -3.05 13.80
CA LYS A 97 12.14 -3.79 14.72
C LYS A 97 10.68 -3.31 14.64
N THR A 98 10.21 -3.04 13.41
CA THR A 98 8.85 -2.61 13.12
C THR A 98 8.09 -3.80 12.53
N LYS A 99 6.91 -4.08 13.05
CA LYS A 99 6.07 -5.18 12.54
C LYS A 99 5.66 -4.93 11.10
N VAL A 100 5.70 -5.99 10.29
CA VAL A 100 5.19 -5.99 8.92
C VAL A 100 3.82 -6.64 8.93
N ILE A 101 2.84 -5.99 8.33
CA ILE A 101 1.50 -6.51 8.06
C ILE A 101 1.33 -6.78 6.57
N CYS A 102 0.30 -7.50 6.20
CA CYS A 102 -0.04 -7.72 4.79
C CYS A 102 -1.45 -7.24 4.46
N THR A 103 -1.61 -6.71 3.24
CA THR A 103 -2.89 -6.28 2.70
C THR A 103 -3.05 -6.70 1.24
N PRO A 104 -4.27 -7.03 0.78
CA PRO A 104 -4.49 -7.49 -0.60
C PRO A 104 -4.71 -6.36 -1.60
N ASP A 105 -4.86 -5.10 -1.19
CA ASP A 105 -5.27 -3.97 -2.07
C ASP A 105 -6.53 -4.31 -2.91
N ALA A 106 -7.53 -4.94 -2.29
CA ALA A 106 -8.71 -5.41 -2.99
C ALA A 106 -9.57 -4.25 -3.53
N HIS A 107 -9.91 -4.31 -4.82
CA HIS A 107 -10.70 -3.31 -5.52
C HIS A 107 -12.06 -3.84 -5.98
N TYR A 108 -12.26 -5.14 -5.94
CA TYR A 108 -13.51 -5.84 -6.30
C TYR A 108 -13.63 -7.14 -5.50
N ALA A 109 -14.84 -7.69 -5.46
CA ALA A 109 -15.12 -8.83 -4.58
C ALA A 109 -14.56 -10.16 -5.11
N LYS A 110 -14.66 -10.41 -6.42
CA LYS A 110 -14.28 -11.67 -7.05
C LYS A 110 -13.45 -11.42 -8.30
N GLN A 111 -12.64 -12.38 -8.70
CA GLN A 111 -11.76 -12.27 -9.85
C GLN A 111 -12.49 -11.92 -11.15
N GLU A 112 -13.68 -12.46 -11.38
CA GLU A 112 -14.50 -12.14 -12.56
C GLU A 112 -14.93 -10.68 -12.63
N ASP A 113 -15.00 -9.96 -11.50
CA ASP A 113 -15.40 -8.55 -11.44
C ASP A 113 -14.29 -7.59 -11.98
N ALA A 114 -13.11 -8.12 -12.29
CA ALA A 114 -12.01 -7.35 -12.88
C ALA A 114 -12.40 -6.62 -14.17
N VAL A 115 -13.30 -7.21 -14.95
CA VAL A 115 -13.82 -6.60 -16.20
C VAL A 115 -14.64 -5.35 -15.90
N ASP A 116 -15.49 -5.40 -14.88
CA ASP A 116 -16.32 -4.27 -14.46
C ASP A 116 -15.48 -3.13 -13.91
N GLN A 117 -14.46 -3.46 -13.11
CA GLN A 117 -13.47 -2.49 -12.64
C GLN A 117 -12.75 -1.78 -13.80
N ARG A 118 -12.31 -2.51 -14.82
CA ARG A 118 -11.68 -1.93 -16.02
C ARG A 118 -12.62 -1.00 -16.78
N ILE A 119 -13.89 -1.32 -16.88
CA ILE A 119 -14.91 -0.46 -17.51
C ILE A 119 -15.09 0.84 -16.70
N LEU A 120 -15.19 0.74 -15.37
CA LEU A 120 -15.26 1.90 -14.48
C LEU A 120 -14.03 2.80 -14.60
N LEU A 121 -12.83 2.22 -14.65
CA LEU A 121 -11.59 2.96 -14.86
C LEU A 121 -11.57 3.66 -16.22
N CYS A 122 -11.99 2.99 -17.31
CA CYS A 122 -12.11 3.61 -18.63
C CYS A 122 -13.04 4.80 -18.61
N ASN A 123 -14.18 4.72 -17.91
CA ASN A 123 -15.12 5.84 -17.76
C ASN A 123 -14.45 7.03 -17.03
N ASN A 124 -13.77 6.77 -15.91
CA ASN A 124 -13.06 7.80 -15.14
C ASN A 124 -11.93 8.45 -15.95
N MET A 125 -11.21 7.67 -16.74
CA MET A 125 -10.12 8.11 -17.62
C MET A 125 -10.62 8.73 -18.93
N ARG A 126 -11.93 8.76 -19.16
CA ARG A 126 -12.58 9.24 -20.42
C ARG A 126 -12.01 8.54 -21.67
N THR A 127 -11.86 7.23 -21.59
CA THR A 127 -11.30 6.39 -22.67
C THR A 127 -12.17 5.13 -22.86
N THR A 128 -11.75 4.24 -23.75
CA THR A 128 -12.39 2.96 -24.00
C THR A 128 -11.43 1.81 -23.72
N LEU A 129 -11.94 0.64 -23.38
CA LEU A 129 -11.12 -0.55 -23.16
C LEU A 129 -10.30 -0.92 -24.42
N SER A 130 -10.87 -0.76 -25.61
CA SER A 130 -10.17 -0.97 -26.88
C SER A 130 -8.97 -0.03 -27.04
N ALA A 131 -9.13 1.26 -26.70
CA ALA A 131 -8.05 2.24 -26.78
C ALA A 131 -6.94 1.95 -25.76
N VAL A 132 -7.31 1.50 -24.53
CA VAL A 132 -6.34 1.08 -23.52
C VAL A 132 -5.56 -0.15 -23.98
N ASN A 133 -6.25 -1.18 -24.45
CA ASN A 133 -5.62 -2.40 -24.94
C ASN A 133 -4.65 -2.11 -26.11
N HIS A 134 -5.05 -1.24 -27.05
CA HIS A 134 -4.16 -0.82 -28.14
C HIS A 134 -2.88 -0.14 -27.62
N LYS A 135 -2.98 0.73 -26.60
CA LYS A 135 -1.82 1.37 -25.99
C LYS A 135 -0.89 0.34 -25.32
N LEU A 136 -1.44 -0.57 -24.51
CA LEU A 136 -0.68 -1.60 -23.83
C LEU A 136 0.06 -2.53 -24.81
N GLN A 137 -0.61 -2.94 -25.91
CA GLN A 137 0.00 -3.76 -26.96
C GLN A 137 1.16 -3.06 -27.70
N ASN A 138 1.17 -1.73 -27.72
CA ASN A 138 2.22 -0.93 -28.34
C ASN A 138 3.22 -0.36 -27.33
N ASN A 139 3.24 -0.87 -26.08
CA ASN A 139 4.10 -0.40 -24.98
C ASN A 139 3.96 1.11 -24.72
N ILE A 140 2.77 1.67 -24.94
CA ILE A 140 2.44 3.06 -24.63
C ILE A 140 1.95 3.09 -23.17
N GLU A 141 2.50 3.99 -22.38
CA GLU A 141 2.14 4.16 -20.98
C GLU A 141 0.64 4.41 -20.80
N VAL A 142 0.05 3.71 -19.87
CA VAL A 142 -1.35 3.85 -19.43
C VAL A 142 -1.38 4.05 -17.93
N GLY A 143 -2.03 5.13 -17.49
CA GLY A 143 -2.28 5.33 -16.07
C GLY A 143 -3.05 4.15 -15.49
N LEU A 144 -2.71 3.73 -14.27
CA LEU A 144 -3.35 2.59 -13.58
C LEU A 144 -3.24 1.27 -14.36
N SER A 145 -2.14 1.10 -15.13
CA SER A 145 -1.91 -0.09 -15.98
C SER A 145 -1.95 -1.41 -15.21
N CYS A 146 -1.63 -1.41 -13.91
CA CYS A 146 -1.70 -2.58 -13.04
C CYS A 146 -3.08 -3.26 -13.06
N PHE A 147 -4.17 -2.50 -13.08
CA PHE A 147 -5.54 -3.04 -13.13
C PHE A 147 -5.93 -3.60 -14.50
N PHE A 148 -5.25 -3.18 -15.57
CA PHE A 148 -5.48 -3.73 -16.91
C PHE A 148 -4.61 -4.96 -17.18
N ASN A 149 -3.47 -5.06 -16.52
CA ASN A 149 -2.50 -6.15 -16.67
C ASN A 149 -2.75 -7.32 -15.72
N SER A 150 -3.55 -7.11 -14.66
CA SER A 150 -3.86 -8.14 -13.65
C SER A 150 -5.36 -8.20 -13.37
N ASP A 151 -5.85 -9.35 -12.99
CA ASP A 151 -7.20 -9.60 -12.49
C ASP A 151 -7.19 -10.06 -11.02
N LYS A 152 -6.09 -9.85 -10.31
CA LYS A 152 -5.87 -10.34 -8.94
C LYS A 152 -6.16 -9.33 -7.84
N TYR A 153 -6.81 -8.21 -8.14
CA TYR A 153 -7.20 -7.20 -7.15
C TYR A 153 -8.57 -7.49 -6.51
N TYR A 154 -8.91 -8.76 -6.37
CA TYR A 154 -10.10 -9.24 -5.65
C TYR A 154 -9.79 -9.51 -4.17
N ILE A 155 -10.83 -9.83 -3.38
CA ILE A 155 -10.65 -10.23 -1.98
C ILE A 155 -10.13 -11.67 -1.97
N PRO A 156 -8.84 -11.90 -1.64
CA PRO A 156 -8.25 -13.24 -1.67
C PRO A 156 -8.78 -14.12 -0.52
N SER A 157 -8.70 -15.41 -0.69
CA SER A 157 -8.90 -16.36 0.39
C SER A 157 -7.73 -16.35 1.39
N SER A 158 -7.95 -16.93 2.57
CA SER A 158 -6.88 -17.10 3.56
C SER A 158 -5.72 -17.94 3.01
N GLU A 159 -6.00 -18.96 2.21
CA GLU A 159 -5.00 -19.82 1.58
C GLU A 159 -4.12 -19.00 0.61
N GLU A 160 -4.72 -18.20 -0.26
CA GLU A 160 -3.98 -17.32 -1.18
C GLU A 160 -3.12 -16.29 -0.46
N MET A 161 -3.58 -15.76 0.68
CA MET A 161 -2.77 -14.88 1.50
C MET A 161 -1.55 -15.59 2.11
N HIS A 162 -1.70 -16.85 2.57
CA HIS A 162 -0.58 -17.64 3.08
C HIS A 162 0.43 -18.04 1.99
N ASP A 163 0.00 -18.15 0.73
CA ASP A 163 0.89 -18.40 -0.40
C ASP A 163 1.79 -17.18 -0.74
N LEU A 164 1.31 -15.97 -0.45
CA LEU A 164 1.97 -14.71 -0.79
C LEU A 164 2.78 -14.11 0.38
N HIS A 165 2.30 -14.31 1.59
CA HIS A 165 2.78 -13.66 2.80
C HIS A 165 3.26 -14.66 3.85
N THR A 166 4.11 -14.19 4.76
CA THR A 166 4.58 -15.01 5.87
C THR A 166 3.50 -15.12 6.95
N GLU A 167 3.54 -16.19 7.72
CA GLU A 167 2.67 -16.37 8.88
C GLU A 167 2.74 -15.18 9.84
N GLU A 168 3.95 -14.67 10.11
CA GLU A 168 4.17 -13.49 10.96
C GLU A 168 3.46 -12.24 10.41
N GLU A 169 3.45 -12.01 9.10
CA GLU A 169 2.75 -10.89 8.47
C GLU A 169 1.23 -11.00 8.66
N ILE A 170 0.69 -12.21 8.54
CA ILE A 170 -0.73 -12.50 8.72
C ILE A 170 -1.13 -12.34 10.19
N GLU A 171 -0.35 -12.89 11.12
CA GLU A 171 -0.56 -12.72 12.56
C GLU A 171 -0.50 -11.24 12.97
N ASN A 172 0.47 -10.48 12.45
CA ASN A 172 0.58 -9.06 12.70
C ASN A 172 -0.63 -8.27 12.15
N THR A 173 -1.23 -8.70 11.03
CA THR A 173 -2.45 -8.10 10.49
C THR A 173 -3.63 -8.32 11.44
N ALA A 174 -3.80 -9.54 11.94
CA ALA A 174 -4.80 -9.85 12.95
C ALA A 174 -4.55 -9.09 14.29
N PHE A 175 -3.28 -8.84 14.64
CA PHE A 175 -2.95 -8.04 15.81
C PHE A 175 -3.40 -6.58 15.66
N VAL A 176 -3.30 -5.98 14.46
CA VAL A 176 -3.81 -4.61 14.22
C VAL A 176 -5.31 -4.53 14.47
N ASP A 177 -6.09 -5.53 14.05
CA ASP A 177 -7.52 -5.60 14.34
C ASP A 177 -7.81 -5.59 15.85
N GLN A 178 -7.02 -6.33 16.64
CA GLN A 178 -7.14 -6.38 18.10
C GLN A 178 -6.79 -5.07 18.80
N LEU A 179 -6.00 -4.19 18.17
CA LEU A 179 -5.68 -2.86 18.70
C LEU A 179 -6.81 -1.86 18.49
N CYS A 180 -7.73 -2.14 17.59
CA CYS A 180 -8.87 -1.26 17.31
C CYS A 180 -9.96 -1.47 18.36
N GLU A 181 -10.34 -0.40 19.06
CA GLU A 181 -11.41 -0.43 20.04
C GLU A 181 -12.79 -0.23 19.36
N GLU A 182 -13.82 -0.90 19.88
CA GLU A 182 -15.19 -0.64 19.46
C GLU A 182 -15.64 0.73 19.98
N TYR A 183 -16.05 1.62 19.08
CA TYR A 183 -16.64 2.91 19.45
C TYR A 183 -17.77 3.30 18.50
N ASN A 184 -18.68 4.13 18.99
CA ASN A 184 -19.81 4.63 18.22
C ASN A 184 -19.54 6.06 17.73
N ILE A 185 -19.36 6.23 16.44
CA ILE A 185 -19.16 7.55 15.81
C ILE A 185 -20.40 8.45 15.88
N LEU A 186 -21.58 7.85 16.05
CA LEU A 186 -22.87 8.53 16.01
C LEU A 186 -23.43 8.88 17.40
N SER A 187 -22.67 8.69 18.45
CA SER A 187 -23.07 8.98 19.84
C SER A 187 -22.80 10.42 20.23
#